data_e42a51248e903b91035e6c9126ab6b64
#
_entry.id   e42a51248e903b91035e6c9126ab6b64
#
_cell.length_a   1.000
_cell.length_b   1.000
_cell.length_c   1.000
_cell.angle_alpha   90.00
_cell.angle_beta   90.00
_cell.angle_gamma   90.00
#
_symmetry.space_group_name_H-M   'P 1'
#
loop_
_entity.id
_entity.type
_entity.pdbx_description
1 polymer ?
#
loop_
_entity_poly.entity_id
_entity_poly.type
_entity_poly.pdbx_seq_one_letter_code
_entity_poly.pdbx_strand_id
1 'polypeptide(L)'
;KRAMRLWREYLLVGGMPQAVADYVEQRDFGEVDLIKRGILQLYSDDIGKFANGDAGRVRGIFAQIPGQLSKHEKRFTLASVDKGARSREYDSAFFWLEDASLVNLCRNSTDPLVGLGLYEDNDSFKCYMADTGLLVSQAFADRETTPDDVYRDILFDKLSLNEGMLVENAVAQQFRANGRKLYFFSRLDRADASKTMEIDFLIVREYDNASMKPRISP
;
A
#
# COMPACT_ATOMS: atom_id res chain seq x y z
N LYS A 1 25.75 -3.01 5.06
CA LYS A 1 25.12 -3.98 5.99
C LYS A 1 24.21 -3.28 7.01
N ARG A 2 24.67 -2.23 7.74
CA ARG A 2 23.85 -1.54 8.77
C ARG A 2 22.59 -0.86 8.18
N ALA A 3 22.72 -0.16 7.05
CA ALA A 3 21.59 0.52 6.41
C ALA A 3 20.49 -0.45 5.99
N MET A 4 20.84 -1.60 5.40
CA MET A 4 19.86 -2.62 5.01
C MET A 4 19.14 -3.24 6.20
N ARG A 5 19.84 -3.41 7.32
CA ARG A 5 19.19 -3.87 8.55
C ARG A 5 18.17 -2.84 9.07
N LEU A 6 18.55 -1.57 9.16
CA LEU A 6 17.64 -0.50 9.58
C LEU A 6 16.45 -0.36 8.62
N TRP A 7 16.67 -0.53 7.32
CA TRP A 7 15.61 -0.54 6.33
C TRP A 7 14.60 -1.67 6.58
N ARG A 8 15.08 -2.89 6.81
CA ARG A 8 14.22 -4.03 7.12
C ARG A 8 13.50 -3.87 8.46
N GLU A 9 14.18 -3.35 9.50
CA GLU A 9 13.52 -2.98 10.76
C GLU A 9 12.38 -1.99 10.51
N TYR A 10 12.61 -0.96 9.69
CA TYR A 10 11.58 0.01 9.31
C TYR A 10 10.39 -0.65 8.57
N LEU A 11 10.64 -1.56 7.62
CA LEU A 11 9.57 -2.26 6.91
C LEU A 11 8.66 -3.05 7.87
N LEU A 12 9.22 -3.57 8.95
CA LEU A 12 8.51 -4.40 9.93
C LEU A 12 7.79 -3.57 11.01
N VAL A 13 8.46 -2.56 11.54
CA VAL A 13 7.93 -1.70 12.61
C VAL A 13 6.92 -0.69 12.04
N GLY A 14 7.21 -0.16 10.86
CA GLY A 14 6.43 0.92 10.25
C GLY A 14 6.80 2.30 10.78
N GLY A 15 5.91 3.26 10.54
CA GLY A 15 6.03 4.65 10.97
C GLY A 15 5.01 5.09 12.02
N MET A 16 4.20 4.18 12.57
CA MET A 16 3.25 4.52 13.62
C MET A 16 3.99 4.96 14.89
N PRO A 17 3.78 6.19 15.40
CA PRO A 17 4.59 6.75 16.49
C PRO A 17 4.69 5.86 17.72
N GLN A 18 3.57 5.25 18.12
CA GLN A 18 3.52 4.37 19.29
C GLN A 18 4.36 3.10 19.08
N ALA A 19 4.25 2.47 17.89
CA ALA A 19 5.03 1.27 17.54
C ALA A 19 6.52 1.58 17.46
N VAL A 20 6.89 2.73 16.88
CA VAL A 20 8.29 3.18 16.79
C VAL A 20 8.87 3.48 18.17
N ALA A 21 8.13 4.18 19.04
CA ALA A 21 8.57 4.50 20.38
C ALA A 21 8.88 3.23 21.20
N ASP A 22 7.95 2.29 21.19
CA ASP A 22 8.11 1.00 21.89
C ASP A 22 9.29 0.21 21.34
N TYR A 23 9.42 0.10 20.02
CA TYR A 23 10.55 -0.60 19.41
C TYR A 23 11.92 0.01 19.75
N VAL A 24 11.99 1.34 19.81
CA VAL A 24 13.25 2.02 20.19
C VAL A 24 13.64 1.69 21.62
N GLU A 25 12.67 1.59 22.53
CA GLU A 25 12.88 1.33 23.95
C GLU A 25 13.15 -0.16 24.23
N GLN A 26 12.30 -1.06 23.69
CA GLN A 26 12.30 -2.48 24.09
C GLN A 26 13.01 -3.40 23.10
N ARG A 27 13.07 -3.02 21.80
CA ARG A 27 13.61 -3.86 20.72
C ARG A 27 12.89 -5.21 20.58
N ASP A 28 11.62 -5.24 20.92
CA ASP A 28 10.75 -6.42 20.87
C ASP A 28 9.73 -6.27 19.76
N PHE A 29 9.77 -7.20 18.78
CA PHE A 29 8.79 -7.17 17.68
C PHE A 29 7.42 -7.72 18.09
N GLY A 30 7.34 -8.57 19.10
CA GLY A 30 6.09 -9.11 19.61
C GLY A 30 5.23 -8.02 20.24
N GLU A 31 5.82 -7.19 21.11
CA GLU A 31 5.14 -6.04 21.71
C GLU A 31 4.71 -5.02 20.65
N VAL A 32 5.59 -4.73 19.68
CA VAL A 32 5.27 -3.86 18.54
C VAL A 32 4.10 -4.42 17.72
N ASP A 33 4.02 -5.75 17.52
CA ASP A 33 2.89 -6.38 16.81
C ASP A 33 1.58 -6.21 17.56
N LEU A 34 1.57 -6.35 18.88
CA LEU A 34 0.39 -6.12 19.71
C LEU A 34 -0.10 -4.68 19.59
N ILE A 35 0.80 -3.70 19.62
CA ILE A 35 0.46 -2.28 19.42
C ILE A 35 -0.17 -2.07 18.03
N LYS A 36 0.45 -2.60 16.96
CA LYS A 36 -0.07 -2.47 15.59
C LYS A 36 -1.44 -3.12 15.43
N ARG A 37 -1.66 -4.28 16.03
CA ARG A 37 -2.98 -4.94 16.06
C ARG A 37 -4.02 -4.11 16.79
N GLY A 38 -3.65 -3.48 17.90
CA GLY A 38 -4.50 -2.51 18.58
C GLY A 38 -4.91 -1.34 17.67
N ILE A 39 -3.97 -0.79 16.90
CA ILE A 39 -4.26 0.26 15.92
C ILE A 39 -5.21 -0.25 14.81
N LEU A 40 -4.97 -1.45 14.27
CA LEU A 40 -5.85 -2.06 13.26
C LEU A 40 -7.26 -2.30 13.79
N GLN A 41 -7.39 -2.68 15.06
CA GLN A 41 -8.70 -2.82 15.72
C GLN A 41 -9.42 -1.47 15.82
N LEU A 42 -8.71 -0.39 16.23
CA LEU A 42 -9.29 0.96 16.27
C LEU A 42 -9.77 1.39 14.87
N TYR A 43 -9.01 1.11 13.82
CA TYR A 43 -9.45 1.38 12.44
C TYR A 43 -10.71 0.60 12.07
N SER A 44 -10.81 -0.68 12.47
CA SER A 44 -12.01 -1.48 12.25
C SER A 44 -13.23 -0.92 12.98
N ASP A 45 -13.05 -0.41 14.20
CA ASP A 45 -14.09 0.20 14.99
C ASP A 45 -14.57 1.53 14.38
N ASP A 46 -13.63 2.35 13.89
CA ASP A 46 -13.93 3.62 13.23
C ASP A 46 -14.64 3.40 11.88
N ILE A 47 -14.25 2.41 11.11
CA ILE A 47 -14.99 1.98 9.92
C ILE A 47 -16.44 1.65 10.30
N GLY A 48 -16.65 0.93 11.39
CA GLY A 48 -17.98 0.58 11.88
C GLY A 48 -18.83 1.78 12.26
N LYS A 49 -18.23 2.84 12.80
CA LYS A 49 -18.93 4.05 13.28
C LYS A 49 -19.19 5.05 12.16
N PHE A 50 -18.22 5.25 11.28
CA PHE A 50 -18.18 6.43 10.39
C PHE A 50 -18.38 6.12 8.91
N ALA A 51 -18.38 4.86 8.48
CA ALA A 51 -18.54 4.52 7.06
C ALA A 51 -20.00 4.52 6.54
N ASN A 52 -20.95 5.10 7.30
CA ASN A 52 -22.31 5.49 6.85
C ASN A 52 -23.05 4.46 5.94
N GLY A 53 -23.10 3.20 6.36
CA GLY A 53 -23.76 2.13 5.60
C GLY A 53 -22.83 1.32 4.68
N ASP A 54 -21.66 1.84 4.36
CA ASP A 54 -20.64 1.15 3.56
C ASP A 54 -19.64 0.33 4.40
N ALA A 55 -19.82 0.23 5.71
CA ALA A 55 -18.87 -0.41 6.64
C ALA A 55 -18.45 -1.83 6.20
N GLY A 56 -19.38 -2.61 5.65
CA GLY A 56 -19.07 -3.96 5.15
C GLY A 56 -18.12 -3.94 3.95
N ARG A 57 -18.37 -3.04 2.99
CA ARG A 57 -17.51 -2.87 1.81
C ARG A 57 -16.12 -2.34 2.19
N VAL A 58 -16.08 -1.32 3.05
CA VAL A 58 -14.82 -0.71 3.53
C VAL A 58 -13.97 -1.75 4.24
N ARG A 59 -14.54 -2.53 5.17
CA ARG A 59 -13.83 -3.63 5.84
C ARG A 59 -13.37 -4.70 4.85
N GLY A 60 -14.22 -5.08 3.89
CA GLY A 60 -13.89 -6.06 2.87
C GLY A 60 -12.70 -5.64 2.02
N ILE A 61 -12.66 -4.39 1.55
CA ILE A 61 -11.52 -3.82 0.84
C ILE A 61 -10.28 -3.86 1.73
N PHE A 62 -10.38 -3.28 2.92
CA PHE A 62 -9.25 -3.14 3.85
C PHE A 62 -8.62 -4.48 4.18
N ALA A 63 -9.42 -5.51 4.47
CA ALA A 63 -8.95 -6.85 4.76
C ALA A 63 -8.23 -7.53 3.58
N GLN A 64 -8.59 -7.19 2.34
CA GLN A 64 -8.01 -7.80 1.15
C GLN A 64 -6.68 -7.17 0.68
N ILE A 65 -6.27 -6.02 1.23
CA ILE A 65 -5.07 -5.31 0.80
C ILE A 65 -3.81 -6.20 0.83
N PRO A 66 -3.47 -6.93 1.90
CA PRO A 66 -2.28 -7.77 1.91
C PRO A 66 -2.33 -8.84 0.82
N GLY A 67 -3.48 -9.50 0.66
CA GLY A 67 -3.69 -10.53 -0.36
C GLY A 67 -3.60 -9.99 -1.79
N GLN A 68 -4.01 -8.74 -2.04
CA GLN A 68 -3.87 -8.11 -3.35
C GLN A 68 -2.41 -7.74 -3.64
N LEU A 69 -1.72 -7.13 -2.68
CA LEU A 69 -0.32 -6.71 -2.83
C LEU A 69 0.66 -7.88 -2.92
N SER A 70 0.28 -9.06 -2.41
CA SER A 70 1.10 -10.28 -2.52
C SER A 70 1.10 -10.91 -3.92
N LYS A 71 0.16 -10.53 -4.79
CA LYS A 71 0.08 -11.05 -6.16
C LYS A 71 1.16 -10.43 -7.05
N HIS A 72 1.48 -11.12 -8.16
CA HIS A 72 2.34 -10.56 -9.20
C HIS A 72 1.68 -9.34 -9.86
N GLU A 73 0.40 -9.44 -10.22
CA GLU A 73 -0.43 -8.34 -10.68
C GLU A 73 -1.08 -7.66 -9.46
N LYS A 74 -0.62 -6.49 -9.09
CA LYS A 74 -1.04 -5.78 -7.88
C LYS A 74 -2.22 -4.83 -8.09
N ARG A 75 -2.79 -4.77 -9.30
CA ARG A 75 -4.04 -4.03 -9.53
C ARG A 75 -5.13 -4.62 -8.66
N PHE A 76 -5.86 -3.74 -7.97
CA PHE A 76 -6.90 -4.15 -7.05
C PHE A 76 -8.06 -4.79 -7.82
N THR A 77 -8.42 -6.01 -7.45
CA THR A 77 -9.47 -6.78 -8.11
C THR A 77 -10.67 -6.90 -7.17
N LEU A 78 -11.76 -6.21 -7.45
CA LEU A 78 -12.98 -6.22 -6.64
C LEU A 78 -13.60 -7.61 -6.48
N ALA A 79 -13.45 -8.48 -7.48
CA ALA A 79 -13.90 -9.87 -7.39
C ALA A 79 -13.30 -10.67 -6.22
N SER A 80 -12.22 -10.20 -5.60
CA SER A 80 -11.68 -10.79 -4.36
C SER A 80 -12.45 -10.39 -3.10
N VAL A 81 -13.15 -9.24 -3.15
CA VAL A 81 -14.02 -8.79 -2.06
C VAL A 81 -15.41 -9.38 -2.23
N ASP A 82 -15.97 -9.27 -3.44
CA ASP A 82 -17.28 -9.80 -3.81
C ASP A 82 -17.28 -10.19 -5.31
N LYS A 83 -17.67 -11.43 -5.63
CA LYS A 83 -17.69 -11.94 -7.00
C LYS A 83 -18.66 -11.19 -7.93
N GLY A 84 -19.67 -10.54 -7.38
CA GLY A 84 -20.66 -9.72 -8.09
C GLY A 84 -20.38 -8.22 -8.08
N ALA A 85 -19.27 -7.79 -7.46
CA ALA A 85 -18.95 -6.39 -7.25
C ALA A 85 -18.87 -5.58 -8.55
N ARG A 86 -19.56 -4.43 -8.56
CA ARG A 86 -19.41 -3.40 -9.60
C ARG A 86 -18.58 -2.24 -9.06
N SER A 87 -17.68 -1.68 -9.88
CA SER A 87 -16.76 -0.60 -9.48
C SER A 87 -17.52 0.53 -8.77
N ARG A 88 -18.59 1.05 -9.36
CA ARG A 88 -19.40 2.14 -8.80
C ARG A 88 -19.94 1.92 -7.39
N GLU A 89 -20.14 0.66 -7.00
CA GLU A 89 -20.68 0.34 -5.67
C GLU A 89 -19.61 0.41 -4.57
N TYR A 90 -18.33 0.46 -4.99
CA TYR A 90 -17.17 0.48 -4.11
C TYR A 90 -16.40 1.81 -4.13
N ASP A 91 -16.74 2.73 -5.03
CA ASP A 91 -16.06 4.01 -5.16
C ASP A 91 -16.12 4.82 -3.85
N SER A 92 -17.30 4.86 -3.20
CA SER A 92 -17.47 5.53 -1.90
C SER A 92 -16.61 4.91 -0.80
N ALA A 93 -16.43 3.59 -0.82
CA ALA A 93 -15.65 2.87 0.18
C ALA A 93 -14.14 3.12 -0.01
N PHE A 94 -13.63 3.15 -1.25
CA PHE A 94 -12.25 3.54 -1.53
C PHE A 94 -11.98 5.00 -1.20
N PHE A 95 -12.91 5.89 -1.56
CA PHE A 95 -12.81 7.30 -1.22
C PHE A 95 -12.73 7.49 0.30
N TRP A 96 -13.59 6.80 1.05
CA TRP A 96 -13.57 6.86 2.51
C TRP A 96 -12.24 6.40 3.10
N LEU A 97 -11.68 5.28 2.61
CA LEU A 97 -10.38 4.77 3.06
C LEU A 97 -9.23 5.72 2.74
N GLU A 98 -9.25 6.36 1.58
CA GLU A 98 -8.22 7.33 1.17
C GLU A 98 -8.35 8.62 1.98
N ASP A 99 -9.56 9.14 2.19
CA ASP A 99 -9.85 10.35 2.96
C ASP A 99 -9.49 10.16 4.45
N ALA A 100 -9.81 8.99 5.01
CA ALA A 100 -9.39 8.60 6.35
C ALA A 100 -7.88 8.34 6.49
N SER A 101 -7.12 8.44 5.39
CA SER A 101 -5.67 8.18 5.36
C SER A 101 -5.27 6.77 5.80
N LEU A 102 -6.14 5.78 5.61
CA LEU A 102 -5.86 4.38 5.90
C LEU A 102 -5.17 3.67 4.74
N VAL A 103 -5.35 4.20 3.53
CA VAL A 103 -4.75 3.66 2.31
C VAL A 103 -4.18 4.75 1.42
N ASN A 104 -3.31 4.35 0.51
CA ASN A 104 -2.75 5.17 -0.56
C ASN A 104 -3.16 4.56 -1.89
N LEU A 105 -4.04 5.23 -2.63
CA LEU A 105 -4.42 4.79 -3.97
C LEU A 105 -3.39 5.26 -5.00
N CYS A 106 -2.91 4.33 -5.82
CA CYS A 106 -2.02 4.59 -6.94
C CYS A 106 -2.78 4.27 -8.23
N ARG A 107 -3.12 5.31 -9.02
CA ARG A 107 -3.99 5.19 -10.19
C ARG A 107 -3.19 5.01 -11.48
N ASN A 108 -3.73 4.24 -12.41
CA ASN A 108 -3.10 4.09 -13.72
C ASN A 108 -3.20 5.39 -14.52
N SER A 109 -2.09 5.83 -15.11
CA SER A 109 -2.09 6.90 -16.11
C SER A 109 -1.92 6.27 -17.50
N THR A 110 -2.93 6.37 -18.33
CA THR A 110 -2.93 5.73 -19.67
C THR A 110 -2.04 6.43 -20.69
N ASP A 111 -1.71 7.71 -20.46
CA ASP A 111 -0.73 8.48 -21.24
C ASP A 111 0.18 9.32 -20.33
N PRO A 112 1.33 8.78 -19.94
CA PRO A 112 2.24 9.47 -19.03
C PRO A 112 2.99 10.64 -19.68
N LEU A 113 2.95 10.80 -21.03
CA LEU A 113 3.71 11.82 -21.75
C LEU A 113 3.02 13.17 -21.73
N VAL A 114 1.68 13.20 -21.63
CA VAL A 114 0.89 14.44 -21.73
C VAL A 114 0.61 15.04 -20.36
N GLY A 115 0.39 14.21 -19.36
CA GLY A 115 0.13 14.65 -17.99
C GLY A 115 -0.57 13.56 -17.19
N LEU A 116 0.03 13.14 -16.10
CA LEU A 116 -0.41 11.95 -15.34
C LEU A 116 -1.88 12.03 -14.93
N GLY A 117 -2.33 13.19 -14.46
CA GLY A 117 -3.71 13.38 -13.99
C GLY A 117 -4.75 13.61 -15.09
N LEU A 118 -4.34 13.91 -16.33
CA LEU A 118 -5.27 14.12 -17.45
C LEU A 118 -5.81 12.81 -18.00
N TYR A 119 -5.01 11.76 -17.90
CA TYR A 119 -5.31 10.43 -18.44
C TYR A 119 -5.38 9.38 -17.33
N GLU A 120 -5.91 9.78 -16.18
CA GLU A 120 -6.14 8.91 -15.04
C GLU A 120 -7.28 7.92 -15.32
N ASP A 121 -6.99 6.63 -15.16
CA ASP A 121 -7.96 5.56 -15.21
C ASP A 121 -8.42 5.23 -13.78
N ASN A 122 -9.64 5.61 -13.46
CA ASN A 122 -10.22 5.41 -12.14
C ASN A 122 -10.60 3.95 -11.86
N ASP A 123 -10.76 3.13 -12.88
CA ASP A 123 -11.10 1.71 -12.74
C ASP A 123 -9.86 0.81 -12.58
N SER A 124 -8.65 1.38 -12.78
CA SER A 124 -7.39 0.66 -12.70
C SER A 124 -6.45 1.32 -11.69
N PHE A 125 -6.34 0.73 -10.52
CA PHE A 125 -5.50 1.26 -9.44
C PHE A 125 -4.89 0.15 -8.59
N LYS A 126 -3.79 0.49 -7.89
CA LYS A 126 -3.19 -0.30 -6.81
C LYS A 126 -3.59 0.36 -5.48
N CYS A 127 -3.85 -0.46 -4.45
CA CYS A 127 -4.23 0.02 -3.13
C CYS A 127 -3.18 -0.40 -2.10
N TYR A 128 -2.40 0.57 -1.62
CA TYR A 128 -1.36 0.36 -0.62
C TYR A 128 -1.86 0.74 0.77
N MET A 129 -1.36 0.05 1.81
CA MET A 129 -1.59 0.48 3.19
C MET A 129 -0.88 1.80 3.46
N ALA A 130 -1.47 2.64 4.30
CA ALA A 130 -0.84 3.89 4.73
C ALA A 130 0.46 3.66 5.51
N ASP A 131 0.59 2.51 6.17
CA ASP A 131 1.77 2.15 6.95
C ASP A 131 2.22 0.71 6.67
N THR A 132 3.53 0.54 6.44
CA THR A 132 4.13 -0.75 6.08
C THR A 132 4.12 -1.73 7.27
N GLY A 133 4.33 -1.24 8.50
CA GLY A 133 4.26 -2.07 9.70
C GLY A 133 2.85 -2.62 9.95
N LEU A 134 1.81 -1.80 9.72
CA LEU A 134 0.43 -2.25 9.78
C LEU A 134 0.12 -3.29 8.71
N LEU A 135 0.67 -3.14 7.50
CA LEU A 135 0.53 -4.13 6.43
C LEU A 135 1.06 -5.50 6.86
N VAL A 136 2.23 -5.54 7.55
CA VAL A 136 2.81 -6.78 8.07
C VAL A 136 1.86 -7.43 9.09
N SER A 137 1.42 -6.68 10.11
CA SER A 137 0.51 -7.24 11.14
C SER A 137 -0.81 -7.71 10.55
N GLN A 138 -1.34 -7.00 9.55
CA GLN A 138 -2.57 -7.41 8.87
C GLN A 138 -2.37 -8.65 7.99
N ALA A 139 -1.21 -8.82 7.37
CA ALA A 139 -0.89 -10.01 6.57
C ALA A 139 -0.88 -11.31 7.41
N PHE A 140 -0.66 -11.18 8.72
CA PHE A 140 -0.67 -12.28 9.68
C PHE A 140 -1.85 -12.20 10.68
N ALA A 141 -2.94 -11.53 10.30
CA ALA A 141 -4.10 -11.30 11.18
C ALA A 141 -4.83 -12.59 11.59
N ASP A 142 -4.64 -13.69 10.85
CA ASP A 142 -5.18 -15.03 11.17
C ASP A 142 -4.48 -15.72 12.34
N ARG A 143 -3.36 -15.18 12.82
CA ARG A 143 -2.62 -15.66 13.99
C ARG A 143 -2.90 -14.79 15.21
N GLU A 144 -2.89 -15.36 16.41
CA GLU A 144 -3.08 -14.60 17.66
C GLU A 144 -2.00 -13.53 17.84
N THR A 145 -0.77 -13.89 17.53
CA THR A 145 0.38 -12.96 17.44
C THR A 145 1.25 -13.36 16.26
N THR A 146 1.97 -12.41 15.68
CA THR A 146 3.01 -12.75 14.71
C THR A 146 4.24 -13.19 15.49
N PRO A 147 4.66 -14.47 15.39
CA PRO A 147 5.78 -14.97 16.16
C PRO A 147 7.08 -14.22 15.86
N ASP A 148 7.93 -14.09 16.86
CA ASP A 148 9.22 -13.38 16.78
C ASP A 148 10.17 -14.01 15.74
N ASP A 149 10.06 -15.32 15.52
CA ASP A 149 10.80 -16.04 14.47
C ASP A 149 10.37 -15.61 13.06
N VAL A 150 9.11 -15.30 12.82
CA VAL A 150 8.64 -14.75 11.52
C VAL A 150 9.27 -13.38 11.26
N TYR A 151 9.30 -12.50 12.26
CA TYR A 151 9.97 -11.21 12.14
C TYR A 151 11.47 -11.35 11.91
N ARG A 152 12.13 -12.27 12.62
CA ARG A 152 13.54 -12.59 12.42
C ARG A 152 13.83 -13.15 11.04
N ASP A 153 12.98 -14.04 10.54
CA ASP A 153 13.15 -14.62 9.22
C ASP A 153 12.98 -13.60 8.09
N ILE A 154 12.09 -12.63 8.26
CA ILE A 154 11.99 -11.47 7.35
C ILE A 154 13.24 -10.60 7.44
N LEU A 155 13.73 -10.30 8.67
CA LEU A 155 14.96 -9.52 8.88
C LEU A 155 16.19 -10.14 8.23
N PHE A 156 16.29 -11.48 8.24
CA PHE A 156 17.43 -12.22 7.74
C PHE A 156 17.24 -12.82 6.35
N ASP A 157 16.18 -12.40 5.63
CA ASP A 157 15.91 -12.83 4.26
C ASP A 157 15.67 -14.34 4.11
N LYS A 158 15.11 -14.96 5.14
CA LYS A 158 14.84 -16.39 5.19
C LYS A 158 13.39 -16.72 4.86
N LEU A 159 12.47 -15.80 5.08
CA LEU A 159 11.07 -15.95 4.72
C LEU A 159 10.85 -15.27 3.37
N SER A 160 10.32 -16.01 2.41
CA SER A 160 9.85 -15.48 1.13
C SER A 160 8.49 -14.74 1.30
N LEU A 161 8.37 -13.91 2.32
CA LEU A 161 7.34 -12.88 2.29
C LEU A 161 7.70 -12.02 1.09
N ASN A 162 6.72 -11.73 0.25
CA ASN A 162 6.96 -10.96 -0.97
C ASN A 162 7.59 -9.60 -0.59
N GLU A 163 8.93 -9.56 -0.55
CA GLU A 163 9.71 -8.36 -0.17
C GLU A 163 9.30 -7.20 -1.09
N GLY A 164 8.98 -7.49 -2.35
CA GLY A 164 8.44 -6.51 -3.29
C GLY A 164 7.14 -5.86 -2.81
N MET A 165 6.26 -6.59 -2.11
CA MET A 165 5.05 -6.03 -1.52
C MET A 165 5.37 -4.96 -0.47
N LEU A 166 6.29 -5.26 0.44
CA LEU A 166 6.67 -4.35 1.52
C LEU A 166 7.44 -3.14 0.99
N VAL A 167 8.36 -3.35 0.04
CA VAL A 167 9.15 -2.27 -0.57
C VAL A 167 8.25 -1.32 -1.35
N GLU A 168 7.36 -1.82 -2.20
CA GLU A 168 6.43 -0.95 -2.93
C GLU A 168 5.49 -0.19 -1.98
N ASN A 169 4.97 -0.85 -0.94
CA ASN A 169 4.16 -0.16 0.05
C ASN A 169 4.93 0.96 0.77
N ALA A 170 6.19 0.72 1.14
CA ALA A 170 7.02 1.74 1.77
C ALA A 170 7.32 2.92 0.81
N VAL A 171 7.54 2.64 -0.47
CA VAL A 171 7.74 3.68 -1.50
C VAL A 171 6.46 4.51 -1.66
N ALA A 172 5.28 3.87 -1.75
CA ALA A 172 3.99 4.55 -1.81
C ALA A 172 3.79 5.46 -0.58
N GLN A 173 4.04 4.93 0.62
CA GLN A 173 3.97 5.67 1.88
C GLN A 173 4.89 6.90 1.86
N GLN A 174 6.14 6.76 1.43
CA GLN A 174 7.11 7.87 1.36
C GLN A 174 6.69 8.95 0.35
N PHE A 175 6.20 8.57 -0.81
CA PHE A 175 5.73 9.55 -1.79
C PHE A 175 4.50 10.32 -1.26
N ARG A 176 3.55 9.65 -0.64
CA ARG A 176 2.37 10.29 -0.03
C ARG A 176 2.74 11.18 1.13
N ALA A 177 3.66 10.79 2.00
CA ALA A 177 4.17 11.60 3.10
C ALA A 177 4.86 12.89 2.61
N ASN A 178 5.41 12.88 1.39
CA ASN A 178 5.97 14.04 0.72
C ASN A 178 4.95 14.80 -0.15
N GLY A 179 3.65 14.58 0.02
CA GLY A 179 2.58 15.28 -0.69
C GLY A 179 2.43 14.88 -2.17
N ARG A 180 3.07 13.78 -2.61
CA ARG A 180 2.99 13.34 -4.01
C ARG A 180 1.73 12.53 -4.24
N LYS A 181 1.00 12.81 -5.32
CA LYS A 181 -0.03 11.94 -5.85
C LYS A 181 0.65 10.75 -6.55
N LEU A 182 0.08 9.55 -6.36
CA LEU A 182 0.67 8.31 -6.88
C LEU A 182 0.03 7.93 -8.20
N TYR A 183 0.89 7.61 -9.17
CA TYR A 183 0.49 7.04 -10.44
C TYR A 183 1.37 5.86 -10.79
N PHE A 184 0.82 4.93 -11.58
CA PHE A 184 1.58 3.90 -12.26
C PHE A 184 1.24 3.91 -13.75
N PHE A 185 2.01 3.20 -14.54
CA PHE A 185 1.71 2.97 -15.95
C PHE A 185 1.75 1.48 -16.24
N SER A 186 0.73 0.98 -16.89
CA SER A 186 0.70 -0.40 -17.35
C SER A 186 0.12 -0.46 -18.75
N ARG A 187 0.89 -1.06 -19.66
CA ARG A 187 0.48 -1.34 -21.03
C ARG A 187 0.68 -2.82 -21.30
N LEU A 188 -0.43 -3.53 -21.47
CA LEU A 188 -0.42 -4.92 -21.89
C LEU A 188 -0.56 -5.00 -23.42
N ASP A 189 0.43 -5.52 -24.09
CA ASP A 189 0.34 -5.88 -25.53
C ASP A 189 0.07 -7.38 -25.64
N ARG A 190 -1.14 -7.74 -26.09
CA ARG A 190 -1.56 -9.14 -26.25
C ARG A 190 -0.93 -9.83 -27.45
N ALA A 191 -0.47 -9.07 -28.44
CA ALA A 191 0.12 -9.59 -29.65
C ALA A 191 1.65 -9.76 -29.53
N ASP A 192 2.29 -8.93 -28.70
CA ASP A 192 3.74 -8.91 -28.54
C ASP A 192 4.11 -8.67 -27.06
N ALA A 193 4.44 -9.72 -26.35
CA ALA A 193 4.81 -9.64 -24.94
C ALA A 193 6.03 -8.73 -24.69
N SER A 194 6.91 -8.52 -25.68
CA SER A 194 8.07 -7.64 -25.55
C SER A 194 7.69 -6.15 -25.46
N LYS A 195 6.46 -5.81 -25.83
CA LYS A 195 5.89 -4.44 -25.73
C LYS A 195 5.04 -4.24 -24.49
N THR A 196 4.86 -5.29 -23.70
CA THR A 196 4.24 -5.16 -22.38
C THR A 196 5.20 -4.41 -21.46
N MET A 197 4.70 -3.36 -20.82
CA MET A 197 5.49 -2.51 -19.92
C MET A 197 4.67 -2.18 -18.69
N GLU A 198 5.28 -2.28 -17.52
CA GLU A 198 4.74 -1.79 -16.26
C GLU A 198 5.79 -0.92 -15.57
N ILE A 199 5.35 0.23 -15.05
CA ILE A 199 6.14 1.14 -14.22
C ILE A 199 5.34 1.33 -12.94
N ASP A 200 5.89 0.86 -11.81
CA ASP A 200 5.17 0.80 -10.54
C ASP A 200 4.80 2.17 -9.99
N PHE A 201 5.68 3.18 -10.18
CA PHE A 201 5.42 4.53 -9.73
C PHE A 201 5.85 5.56 -10.74
N LEU A 202 4.96 6.52 -11.01
CA LEU A 202 5.23 7.74 -11.74
C LEU A 202 4.90 8.92 -10.84
N ILE A 203 5.80 9.89 -10.77
CA ILE A 203 5.61 11.13 -10.04
C ILE A 203 5.84 12.33 -10.95
N VAL A 204 5.03 13.36 -10.76
CA VAL A 204 5.28 14.66 -11.40
C VAL A 204 6.40 15.35 -10.63
N ARG A 205 7.51 15.67 -11.30
CA ARG A 205 8.50 16.59 -10.73
C ARG A 205 7.97 18.02 -10.86
N GLU A 206 8.19 18.81 -9.82
CA GLU A 206 7.99 20.26 -9.91
C GLU A 206 8.83 20.83 -11.05
N TYR A 207 8.27 21.82 -11.75
CA TYR A 207 8.93 22.47 -12.87
C TYR A 207 10.27 23.05 -12.39
N ASP A 208 11.33 22.67 -13.09
CA ASP A 208 12.55 23.45 -13.07
C ASP A 208 12.25 24.72 -13.86
N ASN A 209 12.31 25.90 -13.22
CA ASN A 209 11.97 27.19 -13.82
C ASN A 209 12.75 27.53 -15.12
N ALA A 210 13.71 26.70 -15.49
CA ALA A 210 14.54 26.85 -16.70
C ALA A 210 14.02 26.08 -17.93
N SER A 211 13.11 25.10 -17.76
CA SER A 211 12.54 24.39 -18.90
C SER A 211 11.05 24.15 -18.67
N MET A 212 10.18 24.84 -19.37
CA MET A 212 8.72 24.73 -19.31
C MET A 212 8.14 23.32 -19.61
N LYS A 213 8.88 22.25 -19.41
CA LYS A 213 8.43 20.88 -19.66
C LYS A 213 8.37 20.09 -18.36
N PRO A 214 7.24 19.44 -18.03
CA PRO A 214 7.16 18.53 -16.90
C PRO A 214 8.14 17.38 -17.12
N ARG A 215 8.99 17.11 -16.13
CA ARG A 215 9.81 15.89 -16.12
C ARG A 215 9.08 14.81 -15.36
N ILE A 216 8.75 13.72 -16.02
CA ILE A 216 8.23 12.50 -15.41
C ILE A 216 9.44 11.66 -14.98
N SER A 217 9.46 11.21 -13.71
CA SER A 217 10.47 10.28 -13.22
C SER A 217 9.82 8.91 -13.02
N PRO A 218 10.42 7.85 -13.60
CA PRO A 218 10.02 6.47 -13.36
C PRO A 218 10.40 6.01 -11.95
#